data_dac15f091193d76dae6c19e845ec158a
#
_entry.id   dac15f091193d76dae6c19e845ec158a
#
_cell.length_a   1.000
_cell.length_b   1.000
_cell.length_c   1.000
_cell.angle_alpha   90.00
_cell.angle_beta   90.00
_cell.angle_gamma   90.00
#
_symmetry.space_group_name_H-M   'P 1'
#
loop_
_entity.id
_entity.type
_entity.pdbx_description
1 polymer ?
#
loop_
_entity_poly.entity_id
_entity_poly.type
_entity_poly.pdbx_seq_one_letter_code
_entity_poly.pdbx_strand_id
1 'polypeptide(L)'
;MFCEDSAKTQRCKIGRWQVWREFVWGGIAGAFGEGMMHPVDTLKTRLQSQAIMTGAKAQKNIFQMLRTVWASDGLRGFYRGISPGVTGSLATGATYFGVIESTKTWLENANPNLSGHWSHFIAGAIGDTLGSFVYVPCEVMKQRMQVQGTQKSWASAAAKGSISQAHGAQMYGYYNGMLHAGCSIWRDHGLKGLYAGYWSTLARDVPFAGLMVTFYEAMKELTEYGKTKYLPHSDLDVSNSFEGLVLGGLAGGCSAYLTTPLDVIKTRLQVQGPTSRYNGWLDAITKTWTSEGARGLFKGSVPRIIWYIPASAFTFMAVEFLRDRFNDKVDTDARELATLSIDARSEVEKAA
;
A
#
# COMPACT_ATOMS: atom_id res chain seq x y z
N MET A 1 -37.33 25.46 -16.59
CA MET A 1 -36.94 25.32 -15.18
C MET A 1 -36.95 23.84 -14.69
N PHE A 2 -38.00 23.06 -14.96
CA PHE A 2 -38.02 21.62 -14.53
C PHE A 2 -37.07 20.67 -15.29
N CYS A 3 -36.71 20.97 -16.55
CA CYS A 3 -35.77 20.11 -17.31
C CYS A 3 -34.30 20.32 -16.96
N GLU A 4 -33.90 21.50 -16.47
CA GLU A 4 -32.50 21.80 -16.10
C GLU A 4 -32.09 21.13 -14.79
N ASP A 5 -33.00 21.02 -13.84
CA ASP A 5 -32.77 20.35 -12.57
C ASP A 5 -32.65 18.81 -12.75
N SER A 6 -33.42 18.23 -13.67
CA SER A 6 -33.34 16.81 -13.99
C SER A 6 -32.00 16.45 -14.63
N ALA A 7 -31.52 17.28 -15.58
CA ALA A 7 -30.21 17.05 -16.23
C ALA A 7 -29.01 17.25 -15.28
N LYS A 8 -29.08 18.23 -14.36
CA LYS A 8 -28.09 18.43 -13.31
C LYS A 8 -28.07 17.27 -12.32
N THR A 9 -29.24 16.79 -11.92
CA THR A 9 -29.37 15.62 -11.02
C THR A 9 -28.86 14.33 -11.68
N GLN A 10 -29.07 14.16 -12.96
CA GLN A 10 -28.59 13.01 -13.74
C GLN A 10 -27.08 13.08 -13.94
N ARG A 11 -26.50 14.25 -14.26
CA ARG A 11 -25.02 14.44 -14.32
C ARG A 11 -24.36 14.20 -12.96
N CYS A 12 -24.97 14.66 -11.88
CA CYS A 12 -24.46 14.42 -10.52
C CYS A 12 -24.52 12.92 -10.13
N LYS A 13 -25.56 12.19 -10.55
CA LYS A 13 -25.66 10.73 -10.35
C LYS A 13 -24.62 9.97 -11.18
N ILE A 14 -24.43 10.34 -12.45
CA ILE A 14 -23.44 9.70 -13.34
C ILE A 14 -22.03 9.95 -12.81
N GLY A 15 -21.69 11.18 -12.41
CA GLY A 15 -20.37 11.48 -11.80
C GLY A 15 -20.12 10.68 -10.53
N ARG A 16 -21.13 10.55 -9.66
CA ARG A 16 -21.02 9.75 -8.43
C ARG A 16 -20.85 8.25 -8.71
N TRP A 17 -21.49 7.69 -9.72
CA TRP A 17 -21.31 6.31 -10.14
C TRP A 17 -19.92 6.05 -10.73
N GLN A 18 -19.37 6.98 -11.50
CA GLN A 18 -18.02 6.88 -12.04
C GLN A 18 -16.97 6.87 -10.93
N VAL A 19 -17.10 7.75 -9.93
CA VAL A 19 -16.21 7.79 -8.76
C VAL A 19 -16.24 6.47 -7.99
N TRP A 20 -17.42 5.91 -7.70
CA TRP A 20 -17.54 4.62 -7.02
C TRP A 20 -16.93 3.46 -7.82
N ARG A 21 -17.04 3.49 -9.11
CA ARG A 21 -16.49 2.48 -10.02
C ARG A 21 -14.97 2.50 -10.00
N GLU A 22 -14.37 3.67 -10.21
CA GLU A 22 -12.91 3.84 -10.14
C GLU A 22 -12.36 3.42 -8.76
N PHE A 23 -13.09 3.73 -7.71
CA PHE A 23 -12.80 3.30 -6.36
C PHE A 23 -12.77 1.77 -6.21
N VAL A 24 -13.80 1.08 -6.66
CA VAL A 24 -13.88 -0.40 -6.58
C VAL A 24 -12.75 -1.02 -7.40
N TRP A 25 -12.45 -0.48 -8.57
CA TRP A 25 -11.37 -1.01 -9.42
C TRP A 25 -9.99 -0.74 -8.85
N GLY A 26 -9.75 0.43 -8.30
CA GLY A 26 -8.53 0.73 -7.56
C GLY A 26 -8.33 -0.22 -6.37
N GLY A 27 -9.40 -0.52 -5.64
CA GLY A 27 -9.39 -1.50 -4.54
C GLY A 27 -9.06 -2.93 -5.03
N ILE A 28 -9.70 -3.39 -6.11
CA ILE A 28 -9.44 -4.72 -6.70
C ILE A 28 -8.01 -4.79 -7.24
N ALA A 29 -7.55 -3.78 -7.97
CA ALA A 29 -6.21 -3.72 -8.50
C ALA A 29 -5.15 -3.69 -7.39
N GLY A 30 -5.39 -2.92 -6.33
CA GLY A 30 -4.53 -2.90 -5.13
C GLY A 30 -4.48 -4.25 -4.42
N ALA A 31 -5.62 -4.91 -4.26
CA ALA A 31 -5.71 -6.26 -3.68
C ALA A 31 -4.97 -7.31 -4.54
N PHE A 32 -5.07 -7.21 -5.87
CA PHE A 32 -4.33 -8.06 -6.80
C PHE A 32 -2.83 -7.83 -6.70
N GLY A 33 -2.38 -6.57 -6.73
CA GLY A 33 -0.97 -6.21 -6.55
C GLY A 33 -0.41 -6.69 -5.20
N GLU A 34 -1.17 -6.51 -4.12
CA GLU A 34 -0.82 -7.03 -2.79
C GLU A 34 -0.68 -8.55 -2.80
N GLY A 35 -1.61 -9.28 -3.43
CA GLY A 35 -1.58 -10.74 -3.53
C GLY A 35 -0.36 -11.25 -4.29
N MET A 36 -0.03 -10.62 -5.42
CA MET A 36 1.12 -10.99 -6.24
C MET A 36 2.45 -10.71 -5.54
N MET A 37 2.54 -9.60 -4.82
CA MET A 37 3.77 -9.16 -4.14
C MET A 37 3.89 -9.68 -2.70
N HIS A 38 2.88 -10.37 -2.18
CA HIS A 38 2.85 -10.87 -0.81
C HIS A 38 4.03 -11.76 -0.42
N PRO A 39 4.55 -12.65 -1.29
CA PRO A 39 5.76 -13.44 -0.97
C PRO A 39 6.99 -12.57 -0.69
N VAL A 40 7.20 -11.51 -1.47
CA VAL A 40 8.33 -10.57 -1.28
C VAL A 40 8.15 -9.78 0.02
N ASP A 41 6.93 -9.35 0.30
CA ASP A 41 6.59 -8.64 1.52
C ASP A 41 6.78 -9.51 2.78
N THR A 42 6.42 -10.80 2.70
CA THR A 42 6.68 -11.76 3.77
C THR A 42 8.17 -11.92 4.05
N LEU A 43 9.01 -12.02 3.00
CA LEU A 43 10.46 -12.08 3.17
C LEU A 43 11.00 -10.80 3.79
N LYS A 44 10.54 -9.63 3.33
CA LYS A 44 10.89 -8.32 3.90
C LYS A 44 10.58 -8.28 5.39
N THR A 45 9.34 -8.56 5.78
CA THR A 45 8.88 -8.51 7.17
C THR A 45 9.67 -9.46 8.07
N ARG A 46 9.92 -10.69 7.61
CA ARG A 46 10.74 -11.67 8.35
C ARG A 46 12.20 -11.25 8.47
N LEU A 47 12.79 -10.64 7.46
CA LEU A 47 14.15 -10.11 7.51
C LEU A 47 14.27 -8.96 8.51
N GLN A 48 13.34 -8.01 8.49
CA GLN A 48 13.35 -6.84 9.37
C GLN A 48 13.10 -7.19 10.84
N SER A 49 12.27 -8.21 11.09
CA SER A 49 11.91 -8.68 12.43
C SER A 49 12.87 -9.68 13.07
N GLN A 50 13.89 -10.16 12.34
CA GLN A 50 14.81 -11.19 12.84
C GLN A 50 15.46 -10.86 14.18
N ALA A 51 15.87 -9.61 14.38
CA ALA A 51 16.53 -9.21 15.62
C ALA A 51 15.62 -9.33 16.84
N ILE A 52 14.30 -9.20 16.65
CA ILE A 52 13.32 -9.40 17.73
C ILE A 52 13.12 -10.89 17.97
N MET A 53 13.05 -11.69 16.91
CA MET A 53 12.67 -13.10 16.97
C MET A 53 13.82 -14.02 17.39
N THR A 54 15.02 -13.79 16.86
CA THR A 54 16.18 -14.71 17.05
C THR A 54 17.41 -14.03 17.66
N GLY A 55 17.30 -12.74 17.98
CA GLY A 55 18.43 -11.93 18.47
C GLY A 55 19.38 -11.47 17.35
N ALA A 56 20.25 -10.51 17.70
CA ALA A 56 21.14 -9.85 16.74
C ALA A 56 22.22 -10.77 16.14
N LYS A 57 22.58 -11.86 16.81
CA LYS A 57 23.70 -12.75 16.40
C LYS A 57 23.36 -13.75 15.30
N ALA A 58 22.08 -14.10 15.09
CA ALA A 58 21.66 -15.16 14.15
C ALA A 58 20.99 -14.55 12.90
N GLN A 59 21.61 -13.54 12.28
CA GLN A 59 21.02 -12.85 11.15
C GLN A 59 21.23 -13.61 9.84
N LYS A 60 20.12 -13.85 9.12
CA LYS A 60 20.10 -14.51 7.81
C LYS A 60 20.04 -13.47 6.68
N ASN A 61 20.70 -13.77 5.56
CA ASN A 61 20.55 -13.04 4.32
C ASN A 61 19.23 -13.38 3.62
N ILE A 62 18.85 -12.60 2.60
CA ILE A 62 17.59 -12.80 1.86
C ILE A 62 17.46 -14.22 1.29
N PHE A 63 18.51 -14.76 0.67
CA PHE A 63 18.51 -16.12 0.11
C PHE A 63 18.40 -17.20 1.18
N GLN A 64 19.06 -17.02 2.31
CA GLN A 64 18.96 -17.92 3.43
C GLN A 64 17.56 -17.87 4.05
N MET A 65 16.93 -16.67 4.11
CA MET A 65 15.57 -16.51 4.58
C MET A 65 14.59 -17.19 3.63
N LEU A 66 14.71 -16.96 2.33
CA LEU A 66 13.91 -17.62 1.29
C LEU A 66 13.96 -19.14 1.45
N ARG A 67 15.17 -19.71 1.52
CA ARG A 67 15.36 -21.16 1.71
C ARG A 67 14.78 -21.66 3.03
N THR A 68 14.90 -20.88 4.10
CA THR A 68 14.34 -21.24 5.40
C THR A 68 12.83 -21.29 5.35
N VAL A 69 12.17 -20.25 4.78
CA VAL A 69 10.71 -20.20 4.67
C VAL A 69 10.19 -21.32 3.79
N TRP A 70 10.86 -21.58 2.67
CA TRP A 70 10.51 -22.68 1.77
C TRP A 70 10.60 -24.03 2.45
N ALA A 71 11.69 -24.29 3.17
CA ALA A 71 11.93 -25.57 3.84
C ALA A 71 11.04 -25.79 5.07
N SER A 72 10.69 -24.74 5.83
CA SER A 72 9.89 -24.85 7.05
C SER A 72 8.39 -24.73 6.83
N ASP A 73 7.97 -23.83 5.95
CA ASP A 73 6.58 -23.40 5.80
C ASP A 73 6.00 -23.69 4.41
N GLY A 74 6.85 -23.93 3.40
CA GLY A 74 6.46 -24.09 2.01
C GLY A 74 5.78 -22.85 1.44
N LEU A 75 4.99 -23.01 0.38
CA LEU A 75 4.22 -21.91 -0.24
C LEU A 75 3.26 -21.22 0.72
N ARG A 76 2.63 -21.99 1.62
CA ARG A 76 1.68 -21.43 2.61
C ARG A 76 2.33 -20.42 3.54
N GLY A 77 3.63 -20.55 3.82
CA GLY A 77 4.38 -19.63 4.64
C GLY A 77 4.56 -18.25 4.00
N PHE A 78 4.68 -18.20 2.66
CA PHE A 78 4.79 -16.94 1.93
C PHE A 78 3.49 -16.15 1.86
N TYR A 79 2.33 -16.83 1.84
CA TYR A 79 1.02 -16.22 1.77
C TYR A 79 0.35 -16.05 3.13
N ARG A 80 1.07 -16.30 4.21
CA ARG A 80 0.57 -16.11 5.56
C ARG A 80 0.33 -14.63 5.85
N GLY A 81 -0.89 -14.28 6.28
CA GLY A 81 -1.27 -12.88 6.53
C GLY A 81 -1.78 -12.13 5.30
N ILE A 82 -2.10 -12.83 4.20
CA ILE A 82 -2.66 -12.19 3.00
C ILE A 82 -4.05 -11.58 3.27
N SER A 83 -4.89 -12.24 4.07
CA SER A 83 -6.25 -11.76 4.36
C SER A 83 -6.30 -10.37 5.02
N PRO A 84 -5.56 -10.06 6.09
CA PRO A 84 -5.51 -8.70 6.60
C PRO A 84 -4.82 -7.72 5.64
N GLY A 85 -3.88 -8.17 4.82
CA GLY A 85 -3.27 -7.35 3.78
C GLY A 85 -4.27 -6.86 2.75
N VAL A 86 -5.00 -7.79 2.13
CA VAL A 86 -6.05 -7.50 1.14
C VAL A 86 -7.17 -6.66 1.75
N THR A 87 -7.65 -7.02 2.94
CA THR A 87 -8.70 -6.24 3.63
C THR A 87 -8.23 -4.82 3.95
N GLY A 88 -6.98 -4.68 4.39
CA GLY A 88 -6.38 -3.37 4.66
C GLY A 88 -6.29 -2.52 3.40
N SER A 89 -5.82 -3.08 2.28
CA SER A 89 -5.71 -2.37 1.00
C SER A 89 -7.07 -1.90 0.48
N LEU A 90 -8.10 -2.75 0.57
CA LEU A 90 -9.47 -2.38 0.20
C LEU A 90 -10.02 -1.25 1.08
N ALA A 91 -9.85 -1.38 2.41
CA ALA A 91 -10.36 -0.39 3.35
C ALA A 91 -9.63 0.97 3.23
N THR A 92 -8.31 0.94 2.96
CA THR A 92 -7.52 2.16 2.75
C THR A 92 -7.92 2.87 1.48
N GLY A 93 -8.08 2.13 0.37
CA GLY A 93 -8.59 2.70 -0.87
C GLY A 93 -9.91 3.43 -0.65
N ALA A 94 -10.86 2.78 0.08
CA ALA A 94 -12.15 3.34 0.46
C ALA A 94 -12.04 4.68 1.20
N THR A 95 -11.25 4.67 2.24
CA THR A 95 -11.10 5.85 3.10
C THR A 95 -10.35 6.97 2.38
N TYR A 96 -9.29 6.62 1.65
CA TYR A 96 -8.43 7.58 0.95
C TYR A 96 -9.21 8.41 -0.08
N PHE A 97 -9.95 7.76 -0.98
CA PHE A 97 -10.74 8.47 -1.99
C PHE A 97 -11.89 9.28 -1.38
N GLY A 98 -12.63 8.70 -0.42
CA GLY A 98 -13.73 9.40 0.24
C GLY A 98 -13.26 10.64 1.01
N VAL A 99 -12.14 10.55 1.71
CA VAL A 99 -11.60 11.67 2.49
C VAL A 99 -10.99 12.73 1.59
N ILE A 100 -10.21 12.36 0.58
CA ILE A 100 -9.59 13.34 -0.33
C ILE A 100 -10.68 14.16 -1.05
N GLU A 101 -11.69 13.50 -1.61
CA GLU A 101 -12.75 14.18 -2.34
C GLU A 101 -13.54 15.11 -1.42
N SER A 102 -13.91 14.62 -0.22
CA SER A 102 -14.61 15.45 0.77
C SER A 102 -13.76 16.63 1.25
N THR A 103 -12.47 16.42 1.47
CA THR A 103 -11.55 17.47 1.96
C THR A 103 -11.28 18.51 0.88
N LYS A 104 -11.12 18.11 -0.38
CA LYS A 104 -10.98 19.04 -1.50
C LYS A 104 -12.21 19.94 -1.62
N THR A 105 -13.39 19.33 -1.68
CA THR A 105 -14.66 20.07 -1.78
C THR A 105 -14.85 21.03 -0.61
N TRP A 106 -14.49 20.61 0.60
CA TRP A 106 -14.56 21.45 1.79
C TRP A 106 -13.55 22.60 1.73
N LEU A 107 -12.33 22.35 1.28
CA LEU A 107 -11.25 23.33 1.23
C LEU A 107 -11.50 24.39 0.14
N GLU A 108 -11.99 23.96 -1.03
CA GLU A 108 -12.38 24.83 -2.13
C GLU A 108 -13.55 25.78 -1.73
N ASN A 109 -14.50 25.26 -0.96
CA ASN A 109 -15.61 26.06 -0.44
C ASN A 109 -15.20 27.02 0.68
N ALA A 110 -14.22 26.63 1.52
CA ALA A 110 -13.79 27.43 2.66
C ALA A 110 -12.80 28.55 2.29
N ASN A 111 -11.91 28.33 1.31
CA ASN A 111 -10.88 29.28 0.91
C ASN A 111 -10.60 29.22 -0.60
N PRO A 112 -11.28 30.01 -1.43
CA PRO A 112 -11.07 30.05 -2.89
C PRO A 112 -9.63 30.40 -3.31
N ASN A 113 -8.89 31.10 -2.44
CA ASN A 113 -7.50 31.50 -2.70
C ASN A 113 -6.46 30.39 -2.41
N LEU A 114 -6.88 29.28 -1.80
CA LEU A 114 -6.03 28.14 -1.52
C LEU A 114 -6.16 27.06 -2.60
N SER A 115 -6.71 27.39 -3.76
CA SER A 115 -6.82 26.52 -4.91
C SER A 115 -5.45 26.20 -5.50
N GLY A 116 -5.19 24.91 -5.83
CA GLY A 116 -3.96 24.48 -6.47
C GLY A 116 -3.18 23.42 -5.65
N HIS A 117 -1.86 23.44 -5.81
CA HIS A 117 -0.97 22.43 -5.22
C HIS A 117 -1.10 22.25 -3.69
N TRP A 118 -1.33 23.33 -2.96
CA TRP A 118 -1.48 23.29 -1.50
C TRP A 118 -2.77 22.61 -1.05
N SER A 119 -3.87 22.78 -1.76
CA SER A 119 -5.13 22.11 -1.44
C SER A 119 -5.00 20.60 -1.65
N HIS A 120 -4.34 20.17 -2.71
CA HIS A 120 -4.04 18.75 -2.97
C HIS A 120 -3.12 18.15 -1.93
N PHE A 121 -2.09 18.90 -1.51
CA PHE A 121 -1.15 18.43 -0.47
C PHE A 121 -1.85 18.25 0.88
N ILE A 122 -2.64 19.23 1.32
CA ILE A 122 -3.37 19.17 2.59
C ILE A 122 -4.42 18.04 2.56
N ALA A 123 -5.20 17.97 1.48
CA ALA A 123 -6.18 16.90 1.32
C ALA A 123 -5.55 15.51 1.28
N GLY A 124 -4.38 15.39 0.61
CA GLY A 124 -3.59 14.17 0.60
C GLY A 124 -3.08 13.79 1.99
N ALA A 125 -2.51 14.72 2.74
CA ALA A 125 -2.01 14.49 4.08
C ALA A 125 -3.11 14.07 5.08
N ILE A 126 -4.28 14.72 5.01
CA ILE A 126 -5.45 14.34 5.81
C ILE A 126 -5.96 12.96 5.39
N GLY A 127 -6.05 12.71 4.07
CA GLY A 127 -6.46 11.43 3.52
C GLY A 127 -5.55 10.29 3.95
N ASP A 128 -4.25 10.50 3.90
CA ASP A 128 -3.25 9.51 4.32
C ASP A 128 -3.30 9.24 5.84
N THR A 129 -3.45 10.30 6.64
CA THR A 129 -3.57 10.19 8.10
C THR A 129 -4.80 9.38 8.51
N LEU A 130 -5.96 9.69 7.93
CA LEU A 130 -7.21 8.97 8.20
C LEU A 130 -7.23 7.58 7.56
N GLY A 131 -6.63 7.43 6.38
CA GLY A 131 -6.41 6.14 5.75
C GLY A 131 -5.54 5.23 6.61
N SER A 132 -4.46 5.77 7.17
CA SER A 132 -3.56 5.05 8.08
C SER A 132 -4.27 4.61 9.36
N PHE A 133 -5.25 5.37 9.85
CA PHE A 133 -6.05 4.98 11.01
C PHE A 133 -6.82 3.67 10.77
N VAL A 134 -7.35 3.47 9.57
CA VAL A 134 -8.03 2.23 9.19
C VAL A 134 -7.04 1.14 8.79
N TYR A 135 -5.95 1.51 8.14
CA TYR A 135 -4.94 0.58 7.62
C TYR A 135 -4.08 -0.06 8.70
N VAL A 136 -3.62 0.71 9.71
CA VAL A 136 -2.63 0.24 10.69
C VAL A 136 -3.08 -0.99 11.47
N PRO A 137 -4.32 -1.15 11.94
CA PRO A 137 -4.76 -2.39 12.57
C PRO A 137 -4.62 -3.62 11.67
N CYS A 138 -4.98 -3.49 10.40
CA CYS A 138 -4.83 -4.56 9.42
C CYS A 138 -3.36 -4.89 9.16
N GLU A 139 -2.52 -3.87 9.10
CA GLU A 139 -1.08 -4.03 8.90
C GLU A 139 -0.40 -4.71 10.09
N VAL A 140 -0.74 -4.36 11.33
CA VAL A 140 -0.23 -5.03 12.52
C VAL A 140 -0.60 -6.52 12.51
N MET A 141 -1.86 -6.84 12.21
CA MET A 141 -2.30 -8.24 12.09
C MET A 141 -1.53 -8.96 10.99
N LYS A 142 -1.38 -8.33 9.81
CA LYS A 142 -0.62 -8.86 8.67
C LYS A 142 0.82 -9.18 9.07
N GLN A 143 1.55 -8.22 9.62
CA GLN A 143 2.96 -8.38 9.95
C GLN A 143 3.18 -9.44 11.04
N ARG A 144 2.36 -9.47 12.08
CA ARG A 144 2.45 -10.51 13.11
C ARG A 144 2.18 -11.90 12.55
N MET A 145 1.19 -12.06 11.68
CA MET A 145 0.91 -13.34 11.01
C MET A 145 2.02 -13.77 10.05
N GLN A 146 2.61 -12.84 9.30
CA GLN A 146 3.75 -13.11 8.39
C GLN A 146 4.96 -13.66 9.15
N VAL A 147 5.26 -13.09 10.30
CA VAL A 147 6.40 -13.51 11.12
C VAL A 147 6.18 -14.89 11.72
N GLN A 148 4.97 -15.25 12.11
CA GLN A 148 4.65 -16.55 12.68
C GLN A 148 4.85 -17.72 11.70
N GLY A 149 4.56 -17.51 10.42
CA GLY A 149 4.58 -18.57 9.43
C GLY A 149 3.50 -19.63 9.68
N THR A 150 3.83 -20.91 9.49
CA THR A 150 2.91 -22.01 9.75
C THR A 150 2.91 -22.40 11.25
N GLN A 151 1.82 -23.03 11.71
CA GLN A 151 1.69 -23.46 13.08
C GLN A 151 2.81 -24.42 13.52
N LYS A 152 3.23 -25.30 12.60
CA LYS A 152 4.31 -26.27 12.87
C LYS A 152 5.65 -25.55 13.09
N SER A 153 5.98 -24.58 12.26
CA SER A 153 7.24 -23.83 12.39
C SER A 153 7.23 -22.95 13.64
N TRP A 154 6.10 -22.33 13.96
CA TRP A 154 5.94 -21.53 15.18
C TRP A 154 6.09 -22.36 16.45
N ALA A 155 5.40 -23.51 16.53
CA ALA A 155 5.49 -24.43 17.66
C ALA A 155 6.91 -25.00 17.82
N SER A 156 7.59 -25.36 16.72
CA SER A 156 8.98 -25.83 16.74
C SER A 156 9.96 -24.75 17.22
N ALA A 157 9.76 -23.50 16.81
CA ALA A 157 10.58 -22.38 17.24
C ALA A 157 10.36 -22.05 18.74
N ALA A 158 9.11 -22.15 19.20
CA ALA A 158 8.76 -21.99 20.62
C ALA A 158 9.38 -23.12 21.48
N ALA A 159 9.26 -24.38 21.04
CA ALA A 159 9.82 -25.55 21.74
C ALA A 159 11.37 -25.53 21.83
N LYS A 160 12.05 -24.99 20.81
CA LYS A 160 13.51 -24.82 20.80
C LYS A 160 14.00 -23.64 21.64
N GLY A 161 13.11 -22.90 22.29
CA GLY A 161 13.46 -21.72 23.07
C GLY A 161 13.97 -20.53 22.22
N SER A 162 14.01 -20.69 20.90
CA SER A 162 14.51 -19.65 19.98
C SER A 162 13.68 -18.38 20.04
N ILE A 163 12.41 -18.49 20.39
CA ILE A 163 11.46 -17.37 20.48
C ILE A 163 11.36 -16.84 21.92
N SER A 164 11.50 -17.73 22.93
CA SER A 164 11.28 -17.38 24.33
C SER A 164 12.53 -16.87 25.08
N GLN A 165 13.73 -17.25 24.66
CA GLN A 165 14.96 -16.97 25.41
C GLN A 165 15.74 -15.74 24.90
N ALA A 166 15.43 -15.22 23.74
CA ALA A 166 16.06 -14.00 23.25
C ALA A 166 15.56 -12.79 24.05
N HIS A 167 16.09 -12.57 25.24
CA HIS A 167 15.91 -11.41 26.10
C HIS A 167 14.60 -11.33 26.90
N GLY A 168 14.02 -12.47 27.36
CA GLY A 168 12.87 -12.45 28.25
C GLY A 168 11.57 -11.96 27.62
N ALA A 169 11.51 -11.87 26.28
CA ALA A 169 10.34 -11.42 25.56
C ALA A 169 9.32 -12.55 25.47
N GLN A 170 8.23 -12.41 26.18
CA GLN A 170 7.07 -13.28 26.03
C GLN A 170 6.41 -13.00 24.69
N MET A 171 6.39 -14.00 23.80
CA MET A 171 5.76 -13.86 22.47
C MET A 171 4.28 -14.21 22.55
N TYR A 172 3.53 -13.60 21.65
CA TYR A 172 2.09 -13.85 21.50
C TYR A 172 1.79 -15.25 20.96
N GLY A 173 0.57 -15.75 21.24
CA GLY A 173 0.08 -17.04 20.75
C GLY A 173 -0.02 -17.13 19.22
N TYR A 174 -0.16 -18.34 18.68
CA TYR A 174 -0.34 -18.52 17.25
C TYR A 174 -1.72 -18.03 16.79
N TYR A 175 -1.78 -17.21 15.75
CA TYR A 175 -3.03 -16.70 15.18
C TYR A 175 -3.54 -17.61 14.06
N ASN A 176 -4.75 -18.15 14.18
CA ASN A 176 -5.33 -19.04 13.17
C ASN A 176 -5.85 -18.28 11.93
N GLY A 177 -6.22 -17.03 12.07
CA GLY A 177 -6.73 -16.18 11.00
C GLY A 177 -6.81 -14.72 11.40
N MET A 178 -7.27 -13.85 10.50
CA MET A 178 -7.37 -12.40 10.71
C MET A 178 -8.24 -12.04 11.93
N LEU A 179 -9.45 -12.59 12.03
CA LEU A 179 -10.36 -12.30 13.14
C LEU A 179 -9.79 -12.77 14.48
N HIS A 180 -9.19 -13.98 14.51
CA HIS A 180 -8.53 -14.48 15.69
C HIS A 180 -7.34 -13.61 16.09
N ALA A 181 -6.55 -13.12 15.12
CA ALA A 181 -5.45 -12.19 15.38
C ALA A 181 -5.96 -10.88 15.98
N GLY A 182 -6.99 -10.28 15.39
CA GLY A 182 -7.59 -9.05 15.88
C GLY A 182 -8.13 -9.18 17.30
N CYS A 183 -8.93 -10.21 17.56
CA CYS A 183 -9.49 -10.48 18.90
C CYS A 183 -8.40 -10.76 19.95
N SER A 184 -7.37 -11.55 19.58
CA SER A 184 -6.26 -11.84 20.50
C SER A 184 -5.45 -10.59 20.83
N ILE A 185 -5.11 -9.79 19.81
CA ILE A 185 -4.38 -8.53 20.02
C ILE A 185 -5.18 -7.56 20.89
N TRP A 186 -6.48 -7.45 20.62
CA TRP A 186 -7.37 -6.62 21.41
C TRP A 186 -7.44 -7.08 22.88
N ARG A 187 -7.58 -8.39 23.10
CA ARG A 187 -7.67 -8.98 24.43
C ARG A 187 -6.38 -8.83 25.23
N ASP A 188 -5.23 -9.00 24.58
CA ASP A 188 -3.93 -9.01 25.24
C ASP A 188 -3.35 -7.60 25.45
N HIS A 189 -3.63 -6.65 24.56
CA HIS A 189 -2.98 -5.33 24.52
C HIS A 189 -3.97 -4.17 24.34
N GLY A 190 -5.25 -4.43 24.15
CA GLY A 190 -6.26 -3.43 23.83
C GLY A 190 -5.99 -2.70 22.51
N LEU A 191 -6.53 -1.49 22.41
CA LEU A 191 -6.33 -0.62 21.23
C LEU A 191 -4.85 -0.31 20.97
N LYS A 192 -4.04 -0.12 22.01
CA LYS A 192 -2.61 0.17 21.86
C LYS A 192 -1.86 -0.91 21.11
N GLY A 193 -2.30 -2.17 21.22
CA GLY A 193 -1.71 -3.28 20.49
C GLY A 193 -2.04 -3.25 19.00
N LEU A 194 -3.27 -2.89 18.62
CA LEU A 194 -3.71 -2.78 17.22
C LEU A 194 -3.10 -1.56 16.52
N TYR A 195 -2.83 -0.49 17.26
CA TYR A 195 -2.20 0.73 16.76
C TYR A 195 -0.70 0.80 17.08
N ALA A 196 -0.08 -0.35 17.35
CA ALA A 196 1.37 -0.41 17.57
C ALA A 196 2.13 0.13 16.35
N GLY A 197 2.99 1.13 16.56
CA GLY A 197 3.77 1.72 15.49
C GLY A 197 3.03 2.72 14.59
N TYR A 198 1.84 3.20 14.99
CA TYR A 198 1.08 4.19 14.21
C TYR A 198 1.92 5.45 13.88
N TRP A 199 2.53 6.06 14.88
CA TRP A 199 3.39 7.23 14.69
C TRP A 199 4.62 6.95 13.81
N SER A 200 5.19 5.76 13.90
CA SER A 200 6.30 5.36 13.03
C SER A 200 5.85 5.08 11.59
N THR A 201 4.58 4.71 11.40
CA THR A 201 3.97 4.60 10.07
C THR A 201 3.90 5.98 9.42
N LEU A 202 3.31 6.97 10.10
CA LEU A 202 3.24 8.34 9.59
C LEU A 202 4.62 8.96 9.37
N ALA A 203 5.55 8.77 10.32
CA ALA A 203 6.93 9.25 10.18
C ALA A 203 7.68 8.64 8.98
N ARG A 204 7.28 7.45 8.52
CA ARG A 204 7.80 6.83 7.30
C ARG A 204 7.10 7.35 6.06
N ASP A 205 5.78 7.44 6.07
CA ASP A 205 4.98 7.67 4.87
C ASP A 205 5.13 9.10 4.35
N VAL A 206 5.21 10.09 5.24
CA VAL A 206 5.40 11.50 4.86
C VAL A 206 6.73 11.74 4.11
N PRO A 207 7.91 11.33 4.63
CA PRO A 207 9.15 11.48 3.87
C PRO A 207 9.18 10.65 2.60
N PHE A 208 8.59 9.45 2.63
CA PHE A 208 8.51 8.59 1.45
C PHE A 208 7.73 9.24 0.31
N ALA A 209 6.56 9.80 0.60
CA ALA A 209 5.73 10.47 -0.40
C ALA A 209 6.44 11.69 -1.00
N GLY A 210 7.07 12.53 -0.17
CA GLY A 210 7.84 13.68 -0.61
C GLY A 210 9.01 13.29 -1.52
N LEU A 211 9.81 12.32 -1.10
CA LEU A 211 10.94 11.81 -1.88
C LEU A 211 10.50 11.17 -3.19
N MET A 212 9.39 10.43 -3.18
CA MET A 212 8.86 9.78 -4.39
C MET A 212 8.50 10.80 -5.46
N VAL A 213 7.79 11.87 -5.11
CA VAL A 213 7.45 12.97 -6.03
C VAL A 213 8.72 13.64 -6.54
N THR A 214 9.62 14.02 -5.64
CA THR A 214 10.87 14.70 -6.00
C THR A 214 11.74 13.88 -6.97
N PHE A 215 11.91 12.58 -6.69
CA PHE A 215 12.67 11.70 -7.59
C PHE A 215 11.96 11.47 -8.91
N TYR A 216 10.64 11.34 -8.90
CA TYR A 216 9.87 11.18 -10.12
C TYR A 216 10.00 12.40 -11.03
N GLU A 217 9.83 13.60 -10.50
CA GLU A 217 10.00 14.85 -11.25
C GLU A 217 11.44 15.02 -11.78
N ALA A 218 12.45 14.80 -10.93
CA ALA A 218 13.84 14.87 -11.34
C ALA A 218 14.20 13.87 -12.45
N MET A 219 13.70 12.63 -12.35
CA MET A 219 13.93 11.60 -13.39
C MET A 219 13.19 11.94 -14.68
N LYS A 220 11.99 12.50 -14.59
CA LYS A 220 11.22 12.95 -15.76
C LYS A 220 11.95 14.08 -16.49
N GLU A 221 12.39 15.11 -15.79
CA GLU A 221 13.17 16.21 -16.36
C GLU A 221 14.47 15.71 -17.03
N LEU A 222 15.17 14.78 -16.36
CA LEU A 222 16.38 14.18 -16.91
C LEU A 222 16.10 13.39 -18.19
N THR A 223 14.99 12.68 -18.26
CA THR A 223 14.58 11.89 -19.44
C THR A 223 14.19 12.82 -20.59
N GLU A 224 13.43 13.89 -20.33
CA GLU A 224 13.06 14.91 -21.31
C GLU A 224 14.31 15.64 -21.84
N TYR A 225 15.23 16.02 -20.97
CA TYR A 225 16.51 16.61 -21.38
C TYR A 225 17.34 15.63 -22.24
N GLY A 226 17.40 14.35 -21.86
CA GLY A 226 18.08 13.30 -22.62
C GLY A 226 17.48 13.09 -24.00
N LYS A 227 16.14 13.02 -24.09
CA LYS A 227 15.42 12.91 -25.37
C LYS A 227 15.73 14.08 -26.28
N THR A 228 15.66 15.31 -25.78
CA THR A 228 15.90 16.52 -26.57
C THR A 228 17.34 16.60 -27.07
N LYS A 229 18.33 16.18 -26.26
CA LYS A 229 19.75 16.32 -26.58
C LYS A 229 20.32 15.19 -27.45
N TYR A 230 19.86 13.94 -27.21
CA TYR A 230 20.51 12.76 -27.85
C TYR A 230 19.64 12.09 -28.91
N LEU A 231 18.33 12.35 -28.93
CA LEU A 231 17.36 11.68 -29.82
C LEU A 231 16.34 12.66 -30.43
N PRO A 232 16.78 13.79 -31.04
CA PRO A 232 15.86 14.82 -31.54
C PRO A 232 14.98 14.37 -32.73
N HIS A 233 15.20 13.18 -33.31
CA HIS A 233 14.51 12.67 -34.51
C HIS A 233 14.05 11.20 -34.38
N SER A 234 14.03 10.64 -33.17
CA SER A 234 13.53 9.27 -33.01
C SER A 234 12.04 9.29 -32.72
N ASP A 235 11.25 8.74 -33.65
CA ASP A 235 9.84 8.34 -33.48
C ASP A 235 9.68 7.15 -32.49
N LEU A 236 10.53 7.07 -31.46
CA LEU A 236 10.33 6.15 -30.35
C LEU A 236 9.23 6.71 -29.45
N ASP A 237 8.02 6.58 -29.94
CA ASP A 237 6.79 6.85 -29.17
C ASP A 237 6.62 5.74 -28.12
N VAL A 238 7.54 5.74 -27.14
CA VAL A 238 7.37 4.90 -25.95
C VAL A 238 6.10 5.43 -25.27
N SER A 239 5.08 4.59 -25.23
CA SER A 239 3.82 4.96 -24.57
C SER A 239 4.11 5.70 -23.28
N ASN A 240 3.57 6.92 -23.13
CA ASN A 240 3.74 7.78 -21.95
C ASN A 240 3.42 7.02 -20.66
N SER A 241 2.54 6.03 -20.74
CA SER A 241 2.18 5.13 -19.66
C SER A 241 3.33 4.21 -19.25
N PHE A 242 4.07 3.63 -20.19
CA PHE A 242 5.21 2.76 -19.89
C PHE A 242 6.38 3.55 -19.30
N GLU A 243 6.65 4.73 -19.84
CA GLU A 243 7.67 5.64 -19.29
C GLU A 243 7.33 6.04 -17.86
N GLY A 244 6.09 6.46 -17.60
CA GLY A 244 5.61 6.78 -16.27
C GLY A 244 5.71 5.62 -15.29
N LEU A 245 5.47 4.38 -15.75
CA LEU A 245 5.62 3.17 -14.96
C LEU A 245 7.07 2.92 -14.54
N VAL A 246 8.02 3.02 -15.49
CA VAL A 246 9.44 2.80 -15.22
C VAL A 246 9.99 3.88 -14.30
N LEU A 247 9.72 5.16 -14.60
CA LEU A 247 10.14 6.28 -13.77
C LEU A 247 9.54 6.23 -12.37
N GLY A 248 8.25 5.90 -12.27
CA GLY A 248 7.56 5.71 -10.98
C GLY A 248 8.14 4.56 -10.16
N GLY A 249 8.46 3.44 -10.81
CA GLY A 249 9.10 2.29 -10.17
C GLY A 249 10.51 2.62 -9.64
N LEU A 250 11.32 3.33 -10.43
CA LEU A 250 12.65 3.77 -10.03
C LEU A 250 12.61 4.81 -8.91
N ALA A 251 11.76 5.83 -9.05
CA ALA A 251 11.56 6.86 -8.02
C ALA A 251 11.08 6.23 -6.70
N GLY A 252 10.12 5.30 -6.78
CA GLY A 252 9.65 4.52 -5.63
C GLY A 252 10.76 3.68 -5.00
N GLY A 253 11.59 3.03 -5.81
CA GLY A 253 12.75 2.25 -5.34
C GLY A 253 13.79 3.09 -4.60
N CYS A 254 14.16 4.27 -5.14
CA CYS A 254 15.09 5.22 -4.51
C CYS A 254 14.53 5.74 -3.19
N SER A 255 13.25 6.16 -3.19
CA SER A 255 12.56 6.63 -2.00
C SER A 255 12.44 5.54 -0.93
N ALA A 256 12.16 4.31 -1.35
CA ALA A 256 12.12 3.15 -0.48
C ALA A 256 13.47 2.86 0.16
N TYR A 257 14.58 2.98 -0.58
CA TYR A 257 15.92 2.80 -0.03
C TYR A 257 16.20 3.82 1.08
N LEU A 258 15.99 5.11 0.81
CA LEU A 258 16.25 6.18 1.77
C LEU A 258 15.36 6.10 3.02
N THR A 259 14.10 5.66 2.87
CA THR A 259 13.16 5.52 3.99
C THR A 259 13.21 4.14 4.66
N THR A 260 14.11 3.24 4.23
CA THR A 260 14.25 1.90 4.83
C THR A 260 14.52 1.92 6.34
N PRO A 261 15.36 2.83 6.90
CA PRO A 261 15.56 2.88 8.35
C PRO A 261 14.25 3.06 9.14
N LEU A 262 13.37 3.94 8.66
CA LEU A 262 12.07 4.19 9.29
C LEU A 262 11.13 2.99 9.15
N ASP A 263 11.18 2.32 8.01
CA ASP A 263 10.39 1.11 7.74
C ASP A 263 10.81 -0.07 8.65
N VAL A 264 12.11 -0.26 8.88
CA VAL A 264 12.61 -1.27 9.80
C VAL A 264 12.11 -1.02 11.22
N ILE A 265 12.16 0.23 11.68
CA ILE A 265 11.70 0.61 13.01
C ILE A 265 10.20 0.40 13.14
N LYS A 266 9.41 0.81 12.14
CA LYS A 266 7.97 0.56 12.07
C LYS A 266 7.65 -0.93 12.21
N THR A 267 8.24 -1.78 11.37
CA THR A 267 8.02 -3.22 11.38
C THR A 267 8.38 -3.84 12.74
N ARG A 268 9.49 -3.41 13.35
CA ARG A 268 9.91 -3.88 14.67
C ARG A 268 8.92 -3.51 15.77
N LEU A 269 8.39 -2.29 15.75
CA LEU A 269 7.35 -1.85 16.70
C LEU A 269 6.04 -2.61 16.53
N GLN A 270 5.65 -2.92 15.30
CA GLN A 270 4.40 -3.65 15.02
C GLN A 270 4.47 -5.12 15.40
N VAL A 271 5.64 -5.74 15.22
CA VAL A 271 5.87 -7.17 15.47
C VAL A 271 6.21 -7.48 16.93
N GLN A 272 6.66 -6.50 17.72
CA GLN A 272 7.03 -6.76 19.13
C GLN A 272 5.85 -7.34 19.93
N GLY A 273 6.19 -8.21 20.88
CA GLY A 273 5.23 -8.90 21.76
C GLY A 273 4.77 -8.06 22.94
N PRO A 274 4.09 -8.71 23.92
CA PRO A 274 3.56 -8.06 25.13
C PRO A 274 4.63 -7.35 25.95
N THR A 275 5.80 -7.95 26.08
CA THR A 275 6.97 -7.30 26.70
C THR A 275 7.60 -6.37 25.67
N SER A 276 7.30 -5.08 25.79
CA SER A 276 7.83 -4.04 24.91
C SER A 276 9.36 -3.96 25.01
N ARG A 277 10.05 -4.39 23.96
CA ARG A 277 11.50 -4.18 23.83
C ARG A 277 11.84 -2.73 23.55
N TYR A 278 10.94 -2.07 22.82
CA TYR A 278 11.06 -0.67 22.41
C TYR A 278 9.92 0.15 22.98
N ASN A 279 10.25 1.25 23.67
CA ASN A 279 9.28 2.16 24.30
C ASN A 279 8.81 3.28 23.36
N GLY A 280 9.04 3.16 22.06
CA GLY A 280 8.66 4.12 21.04
C GLY A 280 9.64 4.10 19.89
N TRP A 281 9.38 4.94 18.88
CA TRP A 281 10.17 4.91 17.64
C TRP A 281 11.60 5.45 17.83
N LEU A 282 11.82 6.48 18.67
CA LEU A 282 13.15 7.00 18.99
C LEU A 282 14.00 5.98 19.76
N ASP A 283 13.42 5.33 20.77
CA ASP A 283 14.10 4.26 21.52
C ASP A 283 14.43 3.07 20.60
N ALA A 284 13.54 2.75 19.65
CA ALA A 284 13.78 1.70 18.68
C ALA A 284 14.93 2.03 17.72
N ILE A 285 15.06 3.28 17.27
CA ILE A 285 16.19 3.73 16.43
C ILE A 285 17.48 3.60 17.22
N THR A 286 17.55 4.18 18.41
CA THR A 286 18.79 4.18 19.22
C THR A 286 19.22 2.78 19.58
N LYS A 287 18.33 1.93 20.05
CA LYS A 287 18.63 0.52 20.37
C LYS A 287 19.03 -0.29 19.14
N THR A 288 18.42 -0.05 17.99
CA THR A 288 18.81 -0.73 16.75
C THR A 288 20.19 -0.28 16.28
N TRP A 289 20.47 1.04 16.35
CA TRP A 289 21.76 1.57 15.98
C TRP A 289 22.88 1.02 16.89
N THR A 290 22.68 1.00 18.19
CA THR A 290 23.68 0.53 19.15
C THR A 290 23.90 -0.99 19.07
N SER A 291 22.87 -1.78 18.75
CA SER A 291 22.97 -3.27 18.74
C SER A 291 23.38 -3.86 17.38
N GLU A 292 23.00 -3.24 16.27
CA GLU A 292 23.16 -3.79 14.92
C GLU A 292 23.86 -2.81 13.96
N GLY A 293 24.01 -1.55 14.35
CA GLY A 293 24.61 -0.50 13.53
C GLY A 293 23.75 -0.14 12.29
N ALA A 294 24.39 0.53 11.31
CA ALA A 294 23.73 0.90 10.06
C ALA A 294 23.16 -0.31 9.29
N ARG A 295 23.86 -1.47 9.34
CA ARG A 295 23.38 -2.69 8.66
C ARG A 295 22.01 -3.16 9.17
N GLY A 296 21.73 -2.97 10.45
CA GLY A 296 20.43 -3.29 11.06
C GLY A 296 19.31 -2.40 10.54
N LEU A 297 19.57 -1.10 10.36
CA LEU A 297 18.59 -0.12 9.88
C LEU A 297 18.29 -0.27 8.37
N PHE A 298 19.26 -0.72 7.58
CA PHE A 298 19.05 -0.97 6.14
C PHE A 298 18.68 -2.42 5.82
N LYS A 299 18.34 -3.20 6.84
CA LYS A 299 17.96 -4.60 6.66
C LYS A 299 16.62 -4.72 5.95
N GLY A 300 16.61 -5.49 4.84
CA GLY A 300 15.42 -5.64 4.03
C GLY A 300 15.20 -4.51 2.99
N SER A 301 16.21 -3.67 2.72
CA SER A 301 16.17 -2.67 1.65
C SER A 301 15.99 -3.34 0.27
N VAL A 302 16.73 -4.42 0.01
CA VAL A 302 16.67 -5.14 -1.28
C VAL A 302 15.27 -5.65 -1.61
N PRO A 303 14.58 -6.44 -0.76
CA PRO A 303 13.21 -6.85 -1.06
C PRO A 303 12.25 -5.67 -1.16
N ARG A 304 12.51 -4.56 -0.45
CA ARG A 304 11.68 -3.37 -0.54
C ARG A 304 11.82 -2.65 -1.89
N ILE A 305 13.03 -2.50 -2.40
CA ILE A 305 13.28 -1.93 -3.73
C ILE A 305 12.66 -2.81 -4.82
N ILE A 306 12.93 -4.12 -4.77
CA ILE A 306 12.39 -5.09 -5.72
C ILE A 306 10.86 -5.10 -5.71
N TRP A 307 10.23 -4.81 -4.58
CA TRP A 307 8.78 -4.77 -4.45
C TRP A 307 8.15 -3.65 -5.27
N TYR A 308 8.75 -2.45 -5.31
CA TYR A 308 8.12 -1.27 -5.92
C TYR A 308 7.94 -1.39 -7.42
N ILE A 309 8.92 -1.89 -8.16
CA ILE A 309 8.86 -1.96 -9.62
C ILE A 309 7.75 -2.92 -10.10
N PRO A 310 7.71 -4.20 -9.66
CA PRO A 310 6.64 -5.10 -10.07
C PRO A 310 5.27 -4.72 -9.51
N ALA A 311 5.21 -4.20 -8.27
CA ALA A 311 3.95 -3.80 -7.65
C ALA A 311 3.25 -2.70 -8.44
N SER A 312 4.01 -1.67 -8.84
CA SER A 312 3.49 -0.60 -9.71
C SER A 312 3.02 -1.15 -11.05
N ALA A 313 3.79 -2.05 -11.67
CA ALA A 313 3.43 -2.68 -12.93
C ALA A 313 2.14 -3.51 -12.83
N PHE A 314 2.01 -4.33 -11.80
CA PHE A 314 0.80 -5.15 -11.59
C PHE A 314 -0.43 -4.30 -11.29
N THR A 315 -0.29 -3.26 -10.48
CA THR A 315 -1.40 -2.37 -10.18
C THR A 315 -1.84 -1.62 -11.43
N PHE A 316 -0.90 -1.07 -12.20
CA PHE A 316 -1.17 -0.36 -13.43
C PHE A 316 -1.86 -1.27 -14.47
N MET A 317 -1.30 -2.47 -14.70
CA MET A 317 -1.88 -3.45 -15.62
C MET A 317 -3.29 -3.87 -15.20
N ALA A 318 -3.53 -4.06 -13.91
CA ALA A 318 -4.85 -4.42 -13.41
C ALA A 318 -5.87 -3.27 -13.58
N VAL A 319 -5.47 -2.03 -13.33
CA VAL A 319 -6.33 -0.85 -13.54
C VAL A 319 -6.65 -0.68 -15.02
N GLU A 320 -5.64 -0.77 -15.90
CA GLU A 320 -5.79 -0.62 -17.34
C GLU A 320 -6.71 -1.72 -17.92
N PHE A 321 -6.46 -2.98 -17.56
CA PHE A 321 -7.32 -4.10 -17.94
C PHE A 321 -8.79 -3.92 -17.50
N LEU A 322 -9.01 -3.43 -16.28
CA LEU A 322 -10.35 -3.16 -15.78
C LEU A 322 -11.00 -1.99 -16.53
N ARG A 323 -10.25 -0.93 -16.82
CA ARG A 323 -10.73 0.21 -17.61
C ARG A 323 -11.16 -0.22 -19.01
N ASP A 324 -10.29 -0.90 -19.73
CA ASP A 324 -10.57 -1.33 -21.10
C ASP A 324 -11.80 -2.24 -21.15
N ARG A 325 -11.85 -3.22 -20.25
CA ARG A 325 -12.94 -4.19 -20.25
C ARG A 325 -14.32 -3.62 -19.94
N PHE A 326 -14.37 -2.53 -19.17
CA PHE A 326 -15.63 -1.94 -18.71
C PHE A 326 -15.95 -0.60 -19.34
N ASN A 327 -14.98 0.13 -19.90
CA ASN A 327 -15.27 1.33 -20.70
C ASN A 327 -15.88 0.94 -22.05
N ASP A 328 -15.40 -0.13 -22.70
CA ASP A 328 -16.00 -0.64 -23.93
C ASP A 328 -17.50 -0.95 -23.78
N LYS A 329 -17.91 -1.48 -22.64
CA LYS A 329 -19.34 -1.74 -22.36
C LYS A 329 -20.14 -0.45 -22.18
N VAL A 330 -19.59 0.54 -21.47
CA VAL A 330 -20.29 1.81 -21.24
C VAL A 330 -20.44 2.61 -22.52
N ASP A 331 -19.42 2.61 -23.38
CA ASP A 331 -19.48 3.27 -24.69
C ASP A 331 -20.45 2.55 -25.65
N THR A 332 -20.54 1.22 -25.55
CA THR A 332 -21.51 0.43 -26.33
C THR A 332 -22.93 0.72 -25.85
N ASP A 333 -23.17 0.67 -24.54
CA ASP A 333 -24.50 0.95 -23.96
C ASP A 333 -24.92 2.43 -24.19
N ALA A 334 -23.97 3.36 -24.13
CA ALA A 334 -24.22 4.77 -24.42
C ALA A 334 -24.57 5.02 -25.91
N ARG A 335 -23.90 4.31 -26.82
CA ARG A 335 -24.21 4.36 -28.26
C ARG A 335 -25.58 3.73 -28.57
N GLU A 336 -25.89 2.61 -27.93
CA GLU A 336 -27.19 1.94 -28.08
C GLU A 336 -28.36 2.81 -27.55
N LEU A 337 -28.17 3.46 -26.40
CA LEU A 337 -29.12 4.43 -25.86
C LEU A 337 -29.27 5.68 -26.74
N ALA A 338 -28.18 6.15 -27.34
CA ALA A 338 -28.19 7.26 -28.26
C ALA A 338 -28.96 6.92 -29.57
N THR A 339 -28.74 5.72 -30.12
CA THR A 339 -29.47 5.24 -31.31
C THR A 339 -30.95 5.06 -31.02
N LEU A 340 -31.33 4.47 -29.90
CA LEU A 340 -32.71 4.33 -29.46
C LEU A 340 -33.41 5.70 -29.27
N SER A 341 -32.71 6.69 -28.78
CA SER A 341 -33.22 8.05 -28.60
C SER A 341 -33.43 8.80 -29.92
N ILE A 342 -32.59 8.52 -30.93
CA ILE A 342 -32.71 9.06 -32.27
C ILE A 342 -33.88 8.42 -33.00
N ASP A 343 -34.05 7.13 -32.91
CA ASP A 343 -35.15 6.38 -33.51
C ASP A 343 -36.51 6.80 -32.93
N ALA A 344 -36.58 6.93 -31.58
CA ALA A 344 -37.79 7.45 -30.92
C ALA A 344 -38.16 8.88 -31.34
N ARG A 345 -37.19 9.75 -31.58
CA ARG A 345 -37.42 11.11 -32.11
C ARG A 345 -37.92 11.08 -33.54
N SER A 346 -37.35 10.22 -34.38
CA SER A 346 -37.78 10.10 -35.78
C SER A 346 -39.18 9.51 -35.91
N GLU A 347 -39.61 8.64 -34.99
CA GLU A 347 -41.00 8.13 -34.97
C GLU A 347 -42.00 9.21 -34.51
N VAL A 348 -41.64 10.02 -33.55
CA VAL A 348 -42.52 11.15 -33.11
C VAL A 348 -42.63 12.21 -34.19
N GLU A 349 -41.59 12.47 -34.96
CA GLU A 349 -41.57 13.44 -36.05
C GLU A 349 -42.35 12.94 -37.30
N LYS A 350 -42.46 11.61 -37.48
CA LYS A 350 -43.30 10.98 -38.54
C LYS A 350 -44.79 10.88 -38.16
N ALA A 351 -45.10 10.99 -36.88
CA ALA A 351 -46.47 10.89 -36.34
C ALA A 351 -47.12 12.26 -36.13
N ALA A 352 -46.37 13.36 -36.24
CA ALA A 352 -46.83 14.75 -36.20
C ALA A 352 -46.96 15.34 -37.60
#